data_28172e8d59ec8fcf65576c719483dfaf
#
_entry.id   28172e8d59ec8fcf65576c719483dfaf
#
_cell.length_a   1.000
_cell.length_b   1.000
_cell.length_c   1.000
_cell.angle_alpha   90.00
_cell.angle_beta   90.00
_cell.angle_gamma   90.00
#
_symmetry.space_group_name_H-M   'P 1'
#
loop_
_entity.id
_entity.type
_entity.pdbx_description
1 polymer ?
#
loop_
_entity_poly.entity_id
_entity_poly.type
_entity_poly.pdbx_seq_one_letter_code
_entity_poly.pdbx_strand_id
1 'polypeptide(L)'
;MTPRKKLEGLVAATVTPMTPDGQINLSVIRQYVDYLVREQNVKNVFVNGTTGEGLSLSIQERKQLAEEWMCQGKDKLDHVIIHVGALSLLESQELARHAATIGASGIAVIAPSFFKPTNKDELLGFLQKVASEAPAVPFYYYHIPTLTGVKIRVEELLDGIREHIPTFQGVKFSDTDLLDLAQCINKNEREQFVFLYGVDEQLLSALAIGADGAVGSTYNYLGRKTNLMLQAFAKPDLALARKYQFLMGEFLSFVIKLGFGVAQTKAVMTFVSGIPMGPPRLPLVSASEEFITKAKAKLESIPWPDGD
;
A
#
# COMPACT_ATOMS: atom_id res chain seq x y z
N MET A 1 -23.97 10.91 -10.32
CA MET A 1 -22.71 10.56 -9.60
C MET A 1 -21.56 11.03 -10.46
N THR A 2 -20.67 11.85 -9.94
CA THR A 2 -19.43 12.23 -10.62
C THR A 2 -18.63 10.95 -10.90
N PRO A 3 -18.07 10.74 -12.10
CA PRO A 3 -17.25 9.57 -12.37
C PRO A 3 -16.10 9.53 -11.36
N ARG A 4 -15.88 8.37 -10.72
CA ARG A 4 -14.73 8.20 -9.82
C ARG A 4 -13.44 8.34 -10.64
N LYS A 5 -12.50 9.12 -10.14
CA LYS A 5 -11.17 9.26 -10.74
C LYS A 5 -10.51 7.87 -10.80
N LYS A 6 -9.84 7.54 -11.91
CA LYS A 6 -9.05 6.30 -12.02
C LYS A 6 -7.97 6.32 -10.93
N LEU A 7 -7.75 5.20 -10.27
CA LEU A 7 -6.65 5.05 -9.31
C LEU A 7 -5.35 4.84 -10.07
N GLU A 8 -4.47 5.80 -10.01
CA GLU A 8 -3.17 5.78 -10.69
C GLU A 8 -2.12 6.52 -9.88
N GLY A 9 -0.85 6.38 -10.24
CA GLY A 9 0.27 7.01 -9.54
C GLY A 9 0.56 6.38 -8.19
N LEU A 10 0.95 7.20 -7.21
CA LEU A 10 1.39 6.72 -5.91
C LEU A 10 0.24 6.61 -4.90
N VAL A 11 0.23 5.48 -4.19
CA VAL A 11 -0.64 5.21 -3.05
C VAL A 11 0.25 4.94 -1.83
N ALA A 12 0.20 5.78 -0.81
CA ALA A 12 0.96 5.56 0.41
C ALA A 12 0.31 4.44 1.24
N ALA A 13 1.05 3.34 1.45
CA ALA A 13 0.68 2.34 2.45
C ALA A 13 0.99 2.93 3.83
N THR A 14 -0.03 3.47 4.50
CA THR A 14 0.16 4.28 5.70
C THR A 14 0.58 3.43 6.90
N VAL A 15 1.46 3.98 7.73
CA VAL A 15 1.72 3.43 9.07
C VAL A 15 0.55 3.76 10.00
N THR A 16 0.34 2.95 11.02
CA THR A 16 -0.60 3.26 12.10
C THR A 16 0.14 3.98 13.22
N PRO A 17 -0.13 5.27 13.44
CA PRO A 17 0.46 5.98 14.58
C PRO A 17 -0.03 5.40 15.90
N MET A 18 0.89 5.27 16.85
CA MET A 18 0.59 4.79 18.19
C MET A 18 1.10 5.75 19.26
N THR A 19 0.45 5.73 20.40
CA THR A 19 0.90 6.40 21.62
C THR A 19 2.08 5.62 22.23
N PRO A 20 2.85 6.20 23.15
CA PRO A 20 3.97 5.49 23.80
C PRO A 20 3.56 4.20 24.52
N ASP A 21 2.32 4.10 24.98
CA ASP A 21 1.74 2.92 25.63
C ASP A 21 1.11 1.92 24.64
N GLY A 22 1.28 2.13 23.32
CA GLY A 22 0.89 1.20 22.28
C GLY A 22 -0.59 1.21 21.89
N GLN A 23 -1.34 2.26 22.25
CA GLN A 23 -2.69 2.48 21.71
C GLN A 23 -2.63 3.19 20.36
N ILE A 24 -3.64 3.03 19.51
CA ILE A 24 -3.73 3.79 18.27
C ILE A 24 -3.84 5.29 18.56
N ASN A 25 -3.07 6.10 17.83
CA ASN A 25 -3.07 7.55 17.99
C ASN A 25 -3.77 8.24 16.81
N LEU A 26 -5.07 8.43 16.92
CA LEU A 26 -5.86 9.07 15.88
C LEU A 26 -5.59 10.58 15.77
N SER A 27 -5.09 11.22 16.83
CA SER A 27 -4.93 12.69 16.87
C SER A 27 -3.93 13.24 15.84
N VAL A 28 -3.00 12.42 15.35
CA VAL A 28 -1.99 12.84 14.36
C VAL A 28 -2.41 12.58 12.90
N ILE A 29 -3.54 11.90 12.65
CA ILE A 29 -3.97 11.54 11.29
C ILE A 29 -4.20 12.78 10.43
N ARG A 30 -4.79 13.84 10.97
CA ARG A 30 -4.98 15.10 10.25
C ARG A 30 -3.64 15.68 9.75
N GLN A 31 -2.64 15.76 10.63
CA GLN A 31 -1.30 16.24 10.28
C GLN A 31 -0.64 15.31 9.24
N TYR A 32 -0.85 14.01 9.38
CA TYR A 32 -0.33 13.01 8.44
C TYR A 32 -0.94 13.16 7.03
N VAL A 33 -2.26 13.37 6.92
CA VAL A 33 -2.91 13.67 5.64
C VAL A 33 -2.33 14.93 5.01
N ASP A 34 -2.21 16.02 5.80
CA ASP A 34 -1.68 17.29 5.32
C ASP A 34 -0.22 17.15 4.84
N TYR A 35 0.58 16.39 5.55
CA TYR A 35 1.96 16.08 5.18
C TYR A 35 2.05 15.29 3.87
N LEU A 36 1.27 14.21 3.70
CA LEU A 36 1.26 13.42 2.47
C LEU A 36 0.91 14.28 1.26
N VAL A 37 -0.10 15.12 1.39
CA VAL A 37 -0.58 15.96 0.29
C VAL A 37 0.41 17.08 -0.05
N ARG A 38 0.92 17.80 0.95
CA ARG A 38 1.72 19.01 0.73
C ARG A 38 3.20 18.72 0.52
N GLU A 39 3.77 17.81 1.33
CA GLU A 39 5.20 17.54 1.32
C GLU A 39 5.56 16.40 0.36
N GLN A 40 4.73 15.33 0.34
CA GLN A 40 5.02 14.15 -0.47
C GLN A 40 4.31 14.16 -1.83
N ASN A 41 3.34 15.07 -2.04
CA ASN A 41 2.48 15.11 -3.25
C ASN A 41 1.83 13.74 -3.52
N VAL A 42 1.33 13.08 -2.45
CA VAL A 42 0.62 11.81 -2.51
C VAL A 42 -0.81 12.01 -2.01
N LYS A 43 -1.79 11.70 -2.87
CA LYS A 43 -3.22 11.93 -2.60
C LYS A 43 -4.03 10.63 -2.50
N ASN A 44 -3.37 9.49 -2.56
CA ASN A 44 -4.03 8.20 -2.39
C ASN A 44 -3.37 7.46 -1.22
N VAL A 45 -4.20 6.81 -0.40
CA VAL A 45 -3.72 6.07 0.76
C VAL A 45 -4.31 4.65 0.82
N PHE A 46 -3.51 3.73 1.37
CA PHE A 46 -3.88 2.35 1.64
C PHE A 46 -3.76 2.10 3.14
N VAL A 47 -4.90 2.07 3.83
CA VAL A 47 -5.02 2.05 5.29
C VAL A 47 -5.17 0.62 5.81
N ASN A 48 -4.63 0.32 6.98
CA ASN A 48 -4.70 -0.98 7.65
C ASN A 48 -4.06 -2.14 6.88
N GLY A 49 -3.12 -1.86 5.95
CA GLY A 49 -2.33 -2.90 5.30
C GLY A 49 -1.19 -3.42 6.18
N THR A 50 -0.20 -4.07 5.56
CA THR A 50 0.99 -4.59 6.26
C THR A 50 1.77 -3.47 6.95
N THR A 51 2.03 -2.37 6.25
CA THR A 51 2.70 -1.19 6.81
C THR A 51 1.93 -0.57 7.97
N GLY A 52 0.60 -0.64 7.93
CA GLY A 52 -0.29 -0.17 8.98
C GLY A 52 -0.52 -1.19 10.10
N GLU A 53 0.22 -2.30 10.14
CA GLU A 53 0.09 -3.35 11.17
C GLU A 53 -1.33 -3.92 11.30
N GLY A 54 -2.12 -3.88 10.20
CA GLY A 54 -3.56 -4.14 10.24
C GLY A 54 -3.96 -5.51 10.83
N LEU A 55 -3.10 -6.54 10.65
CA LEU A 55 -3.36 -7.87 11.23
C LEU A 55 -2.95 -7.99 12.71
N SER A 56 -2.31 -6.96 13.28
CA SER A 56 -1.98 -6.85 14.71
C SER A 56 -2.95 -5.93 15.46
N LEU A 57 -3.93 -5.35 14.76
CA LEU A 57 -4.96 -4.48 15.31
C LEU A 57 -6.26 -5.25 15.53
N SER A 58 -7.01 -4.88 16.56
CA SER A 58 -8.37 -5.37 16.73
C SER A 58 -9.31 -4.82 15.64
N ILE A 59 -10.43 -5.50 15.41
CA ILE A 59 -11.46 -5.04 14.47
C ILE A 59 -11.88 -3.60 14.80
N GLN A 60 -12.07 -3.29 16.09
CA GLN A 60 -12.49 -1.97 16.51
C GLN A 60 -11.44 -0.89 16.20
N GLU A 61 -10.16 -1.15 16.44
CA GLU A 61 -9.08 -0.23 16.10
C GLU A 61 -9.00 -0.01 14.58
N ARG A 62 -9.14 -1.08 13.77
CA ARG A 62 -9.17 -0.97 12.31
C ARG A 62 -10.32 -0.12 11.80
N LYS A 63 -11.50 -0.22 12.42
CA LYS A 63 -12.67 0.61 12.12
C LYS A 63 -12.42 2.08 12.47
N GLN A 64 -11.93 2.37 13.67
CA GLN A 64 -11.62 3.73 14.10
C GLN A 64 -10.57 4.40 13.19
N LEU A 65 -9.51 3.68 12.81
CA LEU A 65 -8.52 4.20 11.86
C LEU A 65 -9.15 4.48 10.50
N ALA A 66 -9.98 3.58 9.98
CA ALA A 66 -10.65 3.77 8.70
C ALA A 66 -11.56 5.01 8.72
N GLU A 67 -12.34 5.18 9.78
CA GLU A 67 -13.21 6.35 9.99
C GLU A 67 -12.42 7.65 10.04
N GLU A 68 -11.31 7.66 10.79
CA GLU A 68 -10.47 8.86 10.93
C GLU A 68 -9.78 9.22 9.60
N TRP A 69 -9.22 8.25 8.86
CA TRP A 69 -8.65 8.50 7.55
C TRP A 69 -9.69 9.01 6.55
N MET A 70 -10.92 8.47 6.56
CA MET A 70 -12.01 8.98 5.72
C MET A 70 -12.42 10.40 6.11
N CYS A 71 -12.49 10.70 7.40
CA CYS A 71 -12.83 12.02 7.92
C CYS A 71 -11.78 13.07 7.55
N GLN A 72 -10.51 12.83 7.88
CA GLN A 72 -9.43 13.79 7.68
C GLN A 72 -8.97 13.90 6.21
N GLY A 73 -9.17 12.83 5.44
CA GLY A 73 -8.87 12.78 4.00
C GLY A 73 -9.92 13.43 3.11
N LYS A 74 -11.12 13.74 3.66
CA LYS A 74 -12.20 14.36 2.90
C LYS A 74 -11.73 15.64 2.20
N ASP A 75 -12.02 15.77 0.92
CA ASP A 75 -11.65 16.90 0.06
C ASP A 75 -10.14 17.15 -0.14
N LYS A 76 -9.28 16.27 0.43
CA LYS A 76 -7.82 16.34 0.33
C LYS A 76 -7.21 15.15 -0.40
N LEU A 77 -7.75 13.95 -0.15
CA LEU A 77 -7.31 12.71 -0.77
C LEU A 77 -8.24 12.34 -1.93
N ASP A 78 -7.66 11.86 -3.02
CA ASP A 78 -8.43 11.36 -4.17
C ASP A 78 -9.01 9.96 -3.85
N HIS A 79 -8.24 9.09 -3.17
CA HIS A 79 -8.69 7.75 -2.79
C HIS A 79 -8.20 7.37 -1.38
N VAL A 80 -9.11 6.78 -0.61
CA VAL A 80 -8.83 6.10 0.66
C VAL A 80 -9.26 4.64 0.50
N ILE A 81 -8.29 3.74 0.33
CA ILE A 81 -8.51 2.30 0.19
C ILE A 81 -8.31 1.66 1.55
N ILE A 82 -9.30 0.91 2.01
CA ILE A 82 -9.24 0.24 3.31
C ILE A 82 -8.92 -1.24 3.10
N HIS A 83 -7.83 -1.70 3.69
CA HIS A 83 -7.55 -3.12 3.76
C HIS A 83 -8.46 -3.76 4.80
N VAL A 84 -9.30 -4.69 4.35
CA VAL A 84 -10.31 -5.39 5.16
C VAL A 84 -9.98 -6.87 5.36
N GLY A 85 -8.91 -7.37 4.71
CA GLY A 85 -8.49 -8.76 4.85
C GLY A 85 -8.09 -9.12 6.29
N ALA A 86 -8.49 -10.30 6.73
CA ALA A 86 -8.16 -10.92 8.00
C ALA A 86 -8.00 -12.44 7.79
N LEU A 87 -7.53 -13.16 8.81
CA LEU A 87 -7.49 -14.63 8.76
C LEU A 87 -8.90 -15.23 8.80
N SER A 88 -9.81 -14.59 9.54
CA SER A 88 -11.21 -14.96 9.65
C SER A 88 -12.03 -14.35 8.52
N LEU A 89 -12.81 -15.18 7.83
CA LEU A 89 -13.77 -14.72 6.83
C LEU A 89 -14.79 -13.74 7.44
N LEU A 90 -15.32 -14.06 8.61
CA LEU A 90 -16.35 -13.23 9.27
C LEU A 90 -15.82 -11.85 9.66
N GLU A 91 -14.56 -11.77 10.12
CA GLU A 91 -13.91 -10.49 10.41
C GLU A 91 -13.69 -9.66 9.14
N SER A 92 -13.24 -10.31 8.05
CA SER A 92 -13.09 -9.63 6.75
C SER A 92 -14.42 -9.10 6.23
N GLN A 93 -15.48 -9.87 6.37
CA GLN A 93 -16.84 -9.46 6.00
C GLN A 93 -17.34 -8.29 6.84
N GLU A 94 -17.12 -8.32 8.16
CA GLU A 94 -17.48 -7.23 9.05
C GLU A 94 -16.76 -5.93 8.70
N LEU A 95 -15.46 -6.00 8.44
CA LEU A 95 -14.67 -4.86 8.02
C LEU A 95 -15.08 -4.33 6.64
N ALA A 96 -15.45 -5.22 5.70
CA ALA A 96 -15.95 -4.83 4.39
C ALA A 96 -17.27 -4.05 4.47
N ARG A 97 -18.25 -4.54 5.27
CA ARG A 97 -19.51 -3.82 5.53
C ARG A 97 -19.25 -2.44 6.14
N HIS A 98 -18.35 -2.39 7.12
CA HIS A 98 -17.99 -1.12 7.76
C HIS A 98 -17.37 -0.15 6.75
N ALA A 99 -16.39 -0.59 5.94
CA ALA A 99 -15.77 0.24 4.91
C ALA A 99 -16.78 0.77 3.88
N ALA A 100 -17.78 -0.04 3.50
CA ALA A 100 -18.88 0.39 2.66
C ALA A 100 -19.73 1.48 3.33
N THR A 101 -20.05 1.31 4.61
CA THR A 101 -20.87 2.26 5.40
C THR A 101 -20.21 3.63 5.52
N ILE A 102 -18.88 3.68 5.71
CA ILE A 102 -18.14 4.94 5.84
C ILE A 102 -17.77 5.55 4.47
N GLY A 103 -18.17 4.93 3.35
CA GLY A 103 -17.96 5.45 2.01
C GLY A 103 -16.53 5.33 1.48
N ALA A 104 -15.78 4.32 1.90
CA ALA A 104 -14.42 4.07 1.41
C ALA A 104 -14.34 4.09 -0.13
N SER A 105 -13.24 4.60 -0.68
CA SER A 105 -13.02 4.66 -2.13
C SER A 105 -12.81 3.28 -2.74
N GLY A 106 -12.35 2.33 -1.96
CA GLY A 106 -12.13 0.94 -2.30
C GLY A 106 -11.83 0.10 -1.07
N ILE A 107 -11.99 -1.20 -1.20
CA ILE A 107 -11.54 -2.19 -0.23
C ILE A 107 -10.49 -3.11 -0.85
N ALA A 108 -9.53 -3.55 -0.03
CA ALA A 108 -8.52 -4.50 -0.46
C ALA A 108 -8.48 -5.70 0.48
N VAL A 109 -8.24 -6.88 -0.08
CA VAL A 109 -8.22 -8.14 0.67
C VAL A 109 -6.95 -8.92 0.36
N ILE A 110 -6.21 -9.26 1.40
CA ILE A 110 -5.06 -10.17 1.36
C ILE A 110 -5.56 -11.63 1.45
N ALA A 111 -4.84 -12.56 0.85
CA ALA A 111 -5.12 -13.98 1.03
C ALA A 111 -4.91 -14.43 2.48
N PRO A 112 -5.78 -15.29 3.05
CA PRO A 112 -5.55 -15.83 4.39
C PRO A 112 -4.26 -16.65 4.43
N SER A 113 -3.43 -16.39 5.46
CA SER A 113 -2.03 -16.85 5.49
C SER A 113 -1.77 -18.05 6.40
N PHE A 114 -2.70 -18.42 7.27
CA PHE A 114 -2.58 -19.58 8.14
C PHE A 114 -3.23 -20.82 7.52
N PHE A 115 -4.56 -20.83 7.35
CA PHE A 115 -5.26 -21.81 6.50
C PHE A 115 -5.30 -21.26 5.08
N LYS A 116 -4.34 -21.68 4.27
CA LYS A 116 -4.08 -21.08 2.95
C LYS A 116 -4.95 -21.73 1.87
N PRO A 117 -5.50 -20.93 0.93
CA PRO A 117 -6.03 -21.50 -0.29
C PRO A 117 -4.93 -22.22 -1.09
N THR A 118 -5.21 -23.38 -1.61
CA THR A 118 -4.28 -24.23 -2.37
C THR A 118 -4.41 -24.06 -3.87
N ASN A 119 -5.54 -23.50 -4.32
CA ASN A 119 -5.86 -23.27 -5.73
C ASN A 119 -6.65 -21.95 -5.88
N LYS A 120 -6.84 -21.52 -7.14
CA LYS A 120 -7.51 -20.27 -7.46
C LYS A 120 -8.98 -20.25 -7.03
N ASP A 121 -9.68 -21.37 -7.09
CA ASP A 121 -11.12 -21.43 -6.79
C ASP A 121 -11.38 -21.25 -5.29
N GLU A 122 -10.53 -21.81 -4.43
CA GLU A 122 -10.57 -21.58 -2.98
C GLU A 122 -10.29 -20.11 -2.65
N LEU A 123 -9.27 -19.51 -3.29
CA LEU A 123 -8.96 -18.09 -3.11
C LEU A 123 -10.12 -17.23 -3.58
N LEU A 124 -10.62 -17.48 -4.79
CA LEU A 124 -11.73 -16.74 -5.38
C LEU A 124 -12.99 -16.83 -4.53
N GLY A 125 -13.31 -18.03 -3.99
CA GLY A 125 -14.44 -18.22 -3.08
C GLY A 125 -14.35 -17.37 -1.82
N PHE A 126 -13.15 -17.25 -1.22
CA PHE A 126 -12.91 -16.37 -0.07
C PHE A 126 -13.11 -14.89 -0.44
N LEU A 127 -12.45 -14.44 -1.54
CA LEU A 127 -12.53 -13.06 -2.00
C LEU A 127 -13.96 -12.65 -2.35
N GLN A 128 -14.71 -13.53 -3.02
CA GLN A 128 -16.10 -13.30 -3.40
C GLN A 128 -17.01 -13.10 -2.17
N LYS A 129 -16.83 -13.93 -1.12
CA LYS A 129 -17.59 -13.81 0.12
C LYS A 129 -17.31 -12.51 0.87
N VAL A 130 -16.10 -12.00 0.81
CA VAL A 130 -15.77 -10.68 1.38
C VAL A 130 -16.36 -9.56 0.52
N ALA A 131 -16.18 -9.62 -0.80
CA ALA A 131 -16.69 -8.61 -1.73
C ALA A 131 -18.20 -8.46 -1.70
N SER A 132 -18.95 -9.55 -1.48
CA SER A 132 -20.41 -9.53 -1.38
C SER A 132 -20.97 -8.68 -0.25
N GLU A 133 -20.17 -8.37 0.77
CA GLU A 133 -20.56 -7.50 1.89
C GLU A 133 -20.39 -6.00 1.59
N ALA A 134 -19.73 -5.67 0.47
CA ALA A 134 -19.53 -4.31 0.00
C ALA A 134 -19.83 -4.20 -1.52
N PRO A 135 -21.05 -4.52 -1.97
CA PRO A 135 -21.37 -4.77 -3.39
C PRO A 135 -21.32 -3.54 -4.30
N ALA A 136 -21.12 -2.34 -3.73
CA ALA A 136 -20.97 -1.09 -4.48
C ALA A 136 -19.57 -0.47 -4.36
N VAL A 137 -18.65 -1.10 -3.61
CA VAL A 137 -17.31 -0.58 -3.34
C VAL A 137 -16.30 -1.27 -4.26
N PRO A 138 -15.42 -0.52 -4.95
CA PRO A 138 -14.32 -1.08 -5.73
C PRO A 138 -13.50 -2.07 -4.91
N PHE A 139 -13.27 -3.26 -5.47
CA PHE A 139 -12.58 -4.35 -4.79
C PHE A 139 -11.18 -4.56 -5.40
N TYR A 140 -10.16 -4.67 -4.55
CA TYR A 140 -8.78 -4.95 -4.93
C TYR A 140 -8.29 -6.22 -4.27
N TYR A 141 -7.62 -7.09 -5.02
CA TYR A 141 -6.85 -8.18 -4.43
C TYR A 141 -5.47 -7.70 -4.02
N TYR A 142 -5.05 -8.02 -2.79
CA TYR A 142 -3.70 -7.75 -2.30
C TYR A 142 -2.85 -9.02 -2.37
N HIS A 143 -2.03 -9.09 -3.40
CA HIS A 143 -1.10 -10.18 -3.65
C HIS A 143 0.25 -9.92 -3.00
N ILE A 144 0.65 -10.75 -2.01
CA ILE A 144 1.94 -10.65 -1.31
C ILE A 144 2.40 -12.05 -0.85
N PRO A 145 2.84 -12.91 -1.78
CA PRO A 145 3.16 -14.31 -1.51
C PRO A 145 4.32 -14.50 -0.53
N THR A 146 5.25 -13.55 -0.46
CA THR A 146 6.36 -13.59 0.48
C THR A 146 5.93 -13.59 1.96
N LEU A 147 4.80 -12.98 2.29
CA LEU A 147 4.25 -12.92 3.64
C LEU A 147 3.12 -13.92 3.86
N THR A 148 2.26 -14.11 2.87
CA THR A 148 1.12 -15.03 3.00
C THR A 148 1.49 -16.48 2.76
N GLY A 149 2.54 -16.73 1.97
CA GLY A 149 2.87 -18.07 1.48
C GLY A 149 1.86 -18.61 0.46
N VAL A 150 0.92 -17.80 -0.03
CA VAL A 150 -0.04 -18.15 -1.09
C VAL A 150 0.56 -17.77 -2.42
N LYS A 151 0.94 -18.77 -3.22
CA LYS A 151 1.69 -18.64 -4.47
C LYS A 151 0.81 -18.85 -5.72
N ILE A 152 -0.49 -18.66 -5.59
CA ILE A 152 -1.41 -18.70 -6.73
C ILE A 152 -1.10 -17.50 -7.63
N ARG A 153 -0.84 -17.75 -8.91
CA ARG A 153 -0.53 -16.69 -9.87
C ARG A 153 -1.73 -15.78 -10.06
N VAL A 154 -1.46 -14.48 -10.10
CA VAL A 154 -2.54 -13.50 -10.25
C VAL A 154 -3.18 -13.61 -11.63
N GLU A 155 -2.40 -13.89 -12.67
CA GLU A 155 -2.94 -14.05 -14.03
C GLU A 155 -4.00 -15.14 -14.14
N GLU A 156 -3.88 -16.22 -13.36
CA GLU A 156 -4.88 -17.29 -13.33
C GLU A 156 -6.16 -16.84 -12.60
N LEU A 157 -6.01 -16.01 -11.56
CA LEU A 157 -7.14 -15.47 -10.81
C LEU A 157 -8.00 -14.51 -11.63
N LEU A 158 -7.39 -13.79 -12.59
CA LEU A 158 -8.12 -12.82 -13.42
C LEU A 158 -9.11 -13.45 -14.40
N ASP A 159 -8.95 -14.73 -14.73
CA ASP A 159 -9.83 -15.40 -15.66
C ASP A 159 -11.26 -15.52 -15.07
N GLY A 160 -12.21 -14.78 -15.64
CA GLY A 160 -13.61 -14.75 -15.20
C GLY A 160 -13.86 -14.02 -13.86
N ILE A 161 -12.89 -13.29 -13.32
CA ILE A 161 -13.00 -12.69 -11.96
C ILE A 161 -14.21 -11.77 -11.80
N ARG A 162 -14.63 -11.02 -12.83
CA ARG A 162 -15.80 -10.13 -12.76
C ARG A 162 -17.13 -10.87 -12.72
N GLU A 163 -17.18 -12.10 -13.17
CA GLU A 163 -18.37 -12.95 -13.06
C GLU A 163 -18.63 -13.30 -11.58
N HIS A 164 -17.56 -13.41 -10.79
CA HIS A 164 -17.62 -13.74 -9.37
C HIS A 164 -17.60 -12.49 -8.47
N ILE A 165 -16.84 -11.46 -8.86
CA ILE A 165 -16.69 -10.20 -8.13
C ILE A 165 -16.94 -9.04 -9.10
N PRO A 166 -18.18 -8.61 -9.31
CA PRO A 166 -18.52 -7.56 -10.28
C PRO A 166 -17.84 -6.22 -9.99
N THR A 167 -17.48 -5.96 -8.72
CA THR A 167 -16.78 -4.75 -8.29
C THR A 167 -15.25 -4.87 -8.34
N PHE A 168 -14.71 -5.97 -8.87
CA PHE A 168 -13.26 -6.14 -8.99
C PHE A 168 -12.66 -5.04 -9.86
N GLN A 169 -11.73 -4.27 -9.27
CA GLN A 169 -11.13 -3.11 -9.90
C GLN A 169 -9.65 -3.31 -10.21
N GLY A 170 -8.95 -4.18 -9.48
CA GLY A 170 -7.53 -4.38 -9.72
C GLY A 170 -6.78 -5.12 -8.62
N VAL A 171 -5.48 -5.02 -8.69
CA VAL A 171 -4.54 -5.75 -7.82
C VAL A 171 -3.50 -4.80 -7.25
N LYS A 172 -3.25 -4.91 -5.94
CA LYS A 172 -1.98 -4.51 -5.35
C LYS A 172 -1.03 -5.70 -5.47
N PHE A 173 -0.03 -5.59 -6.34
CA PHE A 173 0.90 -6.66 -6.69
C PHE A 173 2.23 -6.45 -5.98
N SER A 174 2.42 -7.10 -4.83
CA SER A 174 3.64 -7.00 -4.00
C SER A 174 4.46 -8.30 -4.12
N ASP A 175 4.89 -8.61 -5.35
CA ASP A 175 5.78 -9.71 -5.67
C ASP A 175 6.83 -9.28 -6.69
N THR A 176 7.94 -9.99 -6.75
CA THR A 176 9.04 -9.79 -7.70
C THR A 176 8.86 -10.57 -9.00
N ASP A 177 7.82 -11.40 -9.13
CA ASP A 177 7.49 -12.11 -10.37
C ASP A 177 6.91 -11.15 -11.43
N LEU A 178 7.83 -10.46 -12.11
CA LEU A 178 7.45 -9.54 -13.20
C LEU A 178 6.83 -10.26 -14.40
N LEU A 179 7.03 -11.57 -14.55
CA LEU A 179 6.37 -12.34 -15.61
C LEU A 179 4.87 -12.50 -15.30
N ASP A 180 4.50 -12.81 -14.05
CA ASP A 180 3.09 -12.87 -13.66
C ASP A 180 2.41 -11.51 -13.84
N LEU A 181 3.07 -10.42 -13.39
CA LEU A 181 2.58 -9.06 -13.61
C LEU A 181 2.38 -8.75 -15.10
N ALA A 182 3.36 -9.10 -15.95
CA ALA A 182 3.28 -8.86 -17.38
C ALA A 182 2.11 -9.62 -18.03
N GLN A 183 1.88 -10.88 -17.62
CA GLN A 183 0.74 -11.66 -18.10
C GLN A 183 -0.59 -11.07 -17.65
N CYS A 184 -0.68 -10.56 -16.42
CA CYS A 184 -1.87 -9.85 -15.93
C CYS A 184 -2.19 -8.63 -16.78
N ILE A 185 -1.18 -7.80 -17.07
CA ILE A 185 -1.33 -6.60 -17.89
C ILE A 185 -1.67 -6.95 -19.33
N ASN A 186 -1.03 -7.97 -19.91
CA ASN A 186 -1.32 -8.43 -21.26
C ASN A 186 -2.75 -8.96 -21.42
N LYS A 187 -3.30 -9.63 -20.41
CA LYS A 187 -4.70 -10.08 -20.39
C LYS A 187 -5.71 -8.94 -20.19
N ASN A 188 -5.26 -7.76 -19.78
CA ASN A 188 -6.11 -6.59 -19.50
C ASN A 188 -6.44 -5.79 -20.79
N GLU A 189 -6.85 -6.47 -21.84
CA GLU A 189 -7.03 -5.92 -23.21
C GLU A 189 -7.89 -4.67 -23.32
N ARG A 190 -8.77 -4.42 -22.33
CA ARG A 190 -9.68 -3.25 -22.29
C ARG A 190 -9.35 -2.27 -21.17
N GLU A 191 -8.17 -2.36 -20.59
CA GLU A 191 -7.75 -1.56 -19.44
C GLU A 191 -8.80 -1.51 -18.31
N GLN A 192 -9.50 -2.64 -18.10
CA GLN A 192 -10.59 -2.72 -17.12
C GLN A 192 -10.11 -2.83 -15.68
N PHE A 193 -8.86 -3.25 -15.47
CA PHE A 193 -8.26 -3.43 -14.15
C PHE A 193 -7.06 -2.50 -13.97
N VAL A 194 -6.79 -2.20 -12.71
CA VAL A 194 -5.65 -1.38 -12.30
C VAL A 194 -4.62 -2.28 -11.63
N PHE A 195 -3.36 -2.19 -12.04
CA PHE A 195 -2.24 -2.91 -11.43
C PHE A 195 -1.33 -1.93 -10.70
N LEU A 196 -1.34 -2.02 -9.36
CA LEU A 196 -0.55 -1.19 -8.47
C LEU A 196 0.63 -2.01 -7.93
N TYR A 197 1.83 -1.66 -8.33
CA TYR A 197 3.02 -2.40 -7.93
C TYR A 197 3.41 -2.11 -6.48
N GLY A 198 3.83 -3.14 -5.75
CA GLY A 198 4.07 -3.04 -4.30
C GLY A 198 5.50 -3.39 -3.88
N VAL A 199 6.47 -3.36 -4.82
CA VAL A 199 7.91 -3.50 -4.54
C VAL A 199 8.61 -2.21 -4.98
N ASP A 200 8.75 -1.29 -4.03
CA ASP A 200 9.10 0.11 -4.28
C ASP A 200 10.44 0.27 -5.00
N GLU A 201 11.42 -0.57 -4.66
CA GLU A 201 12.75 -0.59 -5.27
C GLU A 201 12.78 -1.10 -6.72
N GLN A 202 11.68 -1.64 -7.24
CA GLN A 202 11.56 -2.14 -8.61
C GLN A 202 10.48 -1.40 -9.42
N LEU A 203 9.97 -0.29 -8.91
CA LEU A 203 8.82 0.40 -9.51
C LEU A 203 9.04 0.76 -10.98
N LEU A 204 10.21 1.29 -11.34
CA LEU A 204 10.49 1.67 -12.74
C LEU A 204 10.37 0.50 -13.71
N SER A 205 10.77 -0.72 -13.29
CA SER A 205 10.62 -1.93 -14.11
C SER A 205 9.15 -2.29 -14.31
N ALA A 206 8.34 -2.18 -13.27
CA ALA A 206 6.90 -2.43 -13.34
C ALA A 206 6.17 -1.40 -14.23
N LEU A 207 6.56 -0.13 -14.17
CA LEU A 207 6.03 0.92 -15.05
C LEU A 207 6.36 0.66 -16.51
N ALA A 208 7.58 0.19 -16.80
CA ALA A 208 8.00 -0.17 -18.16
C ALA A 208 7.19 -1.35 -18.73
N ILE A 209 6.66 -2.23 -17.87
CA ILE A 209 5.75 -3.33 -18.25
C ILE A 209 4.32 -2.81 -18.43
N GLY A 210 3.94 -1.68 -17.83
CA GLY A 210 2.61 -1.08 -17.96
C GLY A 210 1.79 -1.03 -16.67
N ALA A 211 2.42 -1.11 -15.49
CA ALA A 211 1.72 -0.88 -14.23
C ALA A 211 1.13 0.54 -14.17
N ASP A 212 -0.10 0.69 -13.65
CA ASP A 212 -0.81 1.98 -13.57
C ASP A 212 -0.28 2.89 -12.45
N GLY A 213 0.41 2.32 -11.47
CA GLY A 213 0.95 3.02 -10.33
C GLY A 213 1.53 2.08 -9.29
N ALA A 214 1.58 2.53 -8.05
CA ALA A 214 2.20 1.77 -6.98
C ALA A 214 1.56 1.98 -5.61
N VAL A 215 1.57 0.94 -4.78
CA VAL A 215 1.20 1.01 -3.35
C VAL A 215 2.40 0.60 -2.51
N GLY A 216 3.04 1.54 -1.83
CA GLY A 216 4.23 1.23 -1.06
C GLY A 216 4.41 2.06 0.20
N SER A 217 5.26 1.56 1.09
CA SER A 217 5.58 2.20 2.37
C SER A 217 6.50 3.40 2.22
N THR A 218 7.38 3.39 1.21
CA THR A 218 8.34 4.48 0.99
C THR A 218 7.68 5.77 0.51
N TYR A 219 6.47 5.69 -0.05
CA TYR A 219 5.74 6.88 -0.50
C TYR A 219 5.24 7.75 0.64
N ASN A 220 5.33 7.26 1.88
CA ASN A 220 5.13 8.06 3.08
C ASN A 220 6.24 9.09 3.32
N TYR A 221 7.46 8.87 2.80
CA TYR A 221 8.62 9.73 3.05
C TYR A 221 9.52 9.98 1.82
N LEU A 222 9.36 9.23 0.73
CA LEU A 222 10.01 9.45 -0.57
C LEU A 222 8.99 9.70 -1.69
N GLY A 223 7.73 9.97 -1.37
CA GLY A 223 6.66 10.17 -2.35
C GLY A 223 6.98 11.29 -3.34
N ARG A 224 7.50 12.43 -2.86
CA ARG A 224 7.92 13.54 -3.73
C ARG A 224 9.00 13.15 -4.72
N LYS A 225 10.05 12.45 -4.27
CA LYS A 225 11.16 11.98 -5.13
C LYS A 225 10.67 10.93 -6.13
N THR A 226 9.77 10.04 -5.69
CA THR A 226 9.16 9.04 -6.59
C THR A 226 8.25 9.70 -7.63
N ASN A 227 7.49 10.75 -7.28
CA ASN A 227 6.70 11.50 -8.25
C ASN A 227 7.58 12.18 -9.32
N LEU A 228 8.78 12.65 -8.98
CA LEU A 228 9.75 13.16 -9.97
C LEU A 228 10.24 12.06 -10.90
N MET A 229 10.44 10.85 -10.40
CA MET A 229 10.71 9.67 -11.24
C MET A 229 9.57 9.38 -12.21
N LEU A 230 8.32 9.39 -11.72
CA LEU A 230 7.14 9.17 -12.58
C LEU A 230 7.02 10.24 -13.66
N GLN A 231 7.29 11.51 -13.33
CA GLN A 231 7.28 12.61 -14.30
C GLN A 231 8.37 12.46 -15.37
N ALA A 232 9.58 12.03 -14.98
CA ALA A 232 10.66 11.75 -15.91
C ALA A 232 10.30 10.58 -16.84
N PHE A 233 9.73 9.52 -16.29
CA PHE A 233 9.26 8.37 -17.08
C PHE A 233 8.17 8.75 -18.08
N ALA A 234 7.18 9.58 -17.68
CA ALA A 234 6.11 10.07 -18.55
C ALA A 234 6.62 11.01 -19.67
N LYS A 235 7.78 11.68 -19.47
CA LYS A 235 8.45 12.54 -20.47
C LYS A 235 9.49 11.82 -21.33
N PRO A 236 9.41 10.54 -21.49
CA PRO A 236 10.38 9.52 -21.88
C PRO A 236 11.87 9.84 -21.57
N ASP A 237 12.13 10.50 -20.43
CA ASP A 237 13.49 10.67 -19.90
C ASP A 237 13.85 9.48 -18.99
N LEU A 238 14.12 8.35 -19.62
CA LEU A 238 14.45 7.12 -18.91
C LEU A 238 15.77 7.24 -18.13
N ALA A 239 16.69 8.09 -18.56
CA ALA A 239 17.97 8.30 -17.87
C ALA A 239 17.75 8.96 -16.51
N LEU A 240 16.92 10.02 -16.44
CA LEU A 240 16.56 10.70 -15.22
C LEU A 240 15.67 9.80 -14.33
N ALA A 241 14.68 9.12 -14.89
CA ALA A 241 13.83 8.19 -14.15
C ALA A 241 14.67 7.10 -13.47
N ARG A 242 15.63 6.52 -14.18
CA ARG A 242 16.56 5.52 -13.67
C ARG A 242 17.47 6.07 -12.56
N LYS A 243 17.90 7.32 -12.68
CA LYS A 243 18.70 7.98 -11.64
C LYS A 243 17.92 8.08 -10.32
N TYR A 244 16.67 8.52 -10.35
CA TYR A 244 15.81 8.54 -9.16
C TYR A 244 15.60 7.14 -8.57
N GLN A 245 15.28 6.14 -9.43
CA GLN A 245 15.07 4.76 -8.96
C GLN A 245 16.33 4.20 -8.27
N PHE A 246 17.51 4.45 -8.81
CA PHE A 246 18.75 3.97 -8.23
C PHE A 246 19.07 4.64 -6.89
N LEU A 247 18.82 5.94 -6.76
CA LEU A 247 19.03 6.66 -5.49
C LEU A 247 18.07 6.20 -4.40
N MET A 248 16.80 5.97 -4.74
CA MET A 248 15.85 5.33 -3.82
C MET A 248 16.29 3.91 -3.45
N GLY A 249 16.71 3.13 -4.45
CA GLY A 249 17.23 1.77 -4.25
C GLY A 249 18.51 1.74 -3.40
N GLU A 250 19.36 2.75 -3.50
CA GLU A 250 20.56 2.90 -2.65
C GLU A 250 20.20 3.07 -1.17
N PHE A 251 19.21 3.93 -0.88
CA PHE A 251 18.68 4.06 0.49
C PHE A 251 18.07 2.75 0.98
N LEU A 252 17.15 2.16 0.19
CA LEU A 252 16.45 0.93 0.58
C LEU A 252 17.42 -0.24 0.77
N SER A 253 18.36 -0.44 -0.15
CA SER A 253 19.39 -1.48 -0.02
C SER A 253 20.23 -1.30 1.26
N PHE A 254 20.53 -0.07 1.64
CA PHE A 254 21.25 0.22 2.85
C PHE A 254 20.45 -0.15 4.09
N VAL A 255 19.20 0.32 4.21
CA VAL A 255 18.38 0.04 5.40
C VAL A 255 17.93 -1.42 5.50
N ILE A 256 17.72 -2.10 4.36
CA ILE A 256 17.41 -3.54 4.33
C ILE A 256 18.55 -4.35 4.98
N LYS A 257 19.80 -4.01 4.68
CA LYS A 257 20.97 -4.66 5.31
C LYS A 257 21.07 -4.42 6.81
N LEU A 258 20.44 -3.36 7.32
CA LEU A 258 20.34 -3.07 8.76
C LEU A 258 19.15 -3.76 9.43
N GLY A 259 18.32 -4.49 8.67
CA GLY A 259 17.08 -5.12 9.15
C GLY A 259 15.89 -4.16 9.04
N PHE A 260 15.36 -3.99 7.82
CA PHE A 260 14.24 -3.09 7.56
C PHE A 260 12.90 -3.83 7.63
N GLY A 261 11.92 -3.21 8.27
CA GLY A 261 10.56 -3.72 8.40
C GLY A 261 9.59 -2.60 8.83
N VAL A 262 8.42 -2.96 9.32
CA VAL A 262 7.39 -1.98 9.72
C VAL A 262 7.88 -1.04 10.83
N ALA A 263 8.56 -1.57 11.85
CA ALA A 263 9.11 -0.76 12.95
C ALA A 263 10.11 0.29 12.45
N GLN A 264 10.98 -0.11 11.54
CA GLN A 264 11.98 0.76 10.92
C GLN A 264 11.30 1.79 10.01
N THR A 265 10.27 1.41 9.26
CA THR A 265 9.46 2.35 8.47
C THR A 265 8.83 3.44 9.35
N LYS A 266 8.28 3.08 10.52
CA LYS A 266 7.74 4.05 11.50
C LYS A 266 8.81 5.02 11.99
N ALA A 267 10.02 4.53 12.25
CA ALA A 267 11.15 5.38 12.67
C ALA A 267 11.57 6.34 11.55
N VAL A 268 11.72 5.84 10.31
CA VAL A 268 12.02 6.69 9.15
C VAL A 268 10.93 7.74 8.95
N MET A 269 9.66 7.33 8.98
CA MET A 269 8.53 8.26 8.87
C MET A 269 8.58 9.34 9.96
N THR A 270 8.91 8.98 11.20
CA THR A 270 9.00 9.91 12.31
C THR A 270 10.09 10.96 12.08
N PHE A 271 11.31 10.55 11.72
CA PHE A 271 12.39 11.53 11.57
C PHE A 271 12.29 12.37 10.29
N VAL A 272 11.65 11.86 9.23
CA VAL A 272 11.45 12.63 7.98
C VAL A 272 10.30 13.63 8.12
N SER A 273 9.17 13.18 8.68
CA SER A 273 7.95 14.01 8.75
C SER A 273 7.88 14.90 10.00
N GLY A 274 8.64 14.57 11.05
CA GLY A 274 8.47 15.18 12.38
C GLY A 274 7.19 14.74 13.11
N ILE A 275 6.38 13.83 12.51
CA ILE A 275 5.16 13.35 13.12
C ILE A 275 5.47 12.09 13.95
N PRO A 276 5.15 12.06 15.26
CA PRO A 276 5.45 10.91 16.10
C PRO A 276 4.57 9.71 15.72
N MET A 277 5.18 8.67 15.11
CA MET A 277 4.47 7.45 14.75
C MET A 277 4.40 6.43 15.89
N GLY A 278 5.15 6.64 16.96
CA GLY A 278 5.18 5.76 18.12
C GLY A 278 5.78 4.38 17.86
N PRO A 279 5.72 3.48 18.86
CA PRO A 279 6.22 2.12 18.73
C PRO A 279 5.35 1.27 17.80
N PRO A 280 5.87 0.18 17.25
CA PRO A 280 5.04 -0.86 16.65
C PRO A 280 4.35 -1.70 17.73
N ARG A 281 3.33 -2.45 17.37
CA ARG A 281 2.70 -3.43 18.27
C ARG A 281 3.51 -4.72 18.32
N LEU A 282 3.63 -5.33 19.50
CA LEU A 282 4.25 -6.64 19.65
C LEU A 282 3.59 -7.68 18.70
N PRO A 283 4.36 -8.63 18.13
CA PRO A 283 5.75 -8.97 18.46
C PRO A 283 6.83 -8.09 17.83
N LEU A 284 6.45 -7.08 17.04
CA LEU A 284 7.42 -6.13 16.48
C LEU A 284 8.01 -5.27 17.60
N VAL A 285 9.30 -4.95 17.48
CA VAL A 285 10.02 -4.08 18.42
C VAL A 285 10.46 -2.81 17.72
N SER A 286 10.54 -1.70 18.47
CA SER A 286 10.98 -0.41 17.93
C SER A 286 12.37 -0.49 17.29
N ALA A 287 12.60 0.31 16.27
CA ALA A 287 13.92 0.46 15.67
C ALA A 287 14.94 0.95 16.71
N SER A 288 16.17 0.44 16.64
CA SER A 288 17.24 0.87 17.53
C SER A 288 17.71 2.29 17.19
N GLU A 289 18.27 2.98 18.18
CA GLU A 289 18.91 4.29 17.98
C GLU A 289 20.04 4.23 16.95
N GLU A 290 20.77 3.11 16.91
CA GLU A 290 21.81 2.87 15.90
C GLU A 290 21.21 2.85 14.48
N PHE A 291 20.09 2.14 14.30
CA PHE A 291 19.36 2.11 13.01
C PHE A 291 18.93 3.52 12.62
N ILE A 292 18.29 4.26 13.54
CA ILE A 292 17.76 5.61 13.27
C ILE A 292 18.89 6.54 12.84
N THR A 293 20.00 6.54 13.58
CA THR A 293 21.17 7.39 13.26
C THR A 293 21.77 7.07 11.90
N LYS A 294 21.96 5.79 11.60
CA LYS A 294 22.52 5.34 10.31
C LYS A 294 21.58 5.61 9.15
N ALA A 295 20.28 5.34 9.31
CA ALA A 295 19.29 5.56 8.27
C ALA A 295 19.13 7.06 7.94
N LYS A 296 19.12 7.91 8.95
CA LYS A 296 19.06 9.38 8.80
C LYS A 296 20.27 9.89 8.04
N ALA A 297 21.49 9.56 8.49
CA ALA A 297 22.73 9.98 7.85
C ALA A 297 22.79 9.48 6.38
N LYS A 298 22.33 8.24 6.13
CA LYS A 298 22.28 7.71 4.76
C LYS A 298 21.31 8.49 3.89
N LEU A 299 20.11 8.79 4.36
CA LEU A 299 19.12 9.53 3.58
C LEU A 299 19.60 10.95 3.23
N GLU A 300 20.22 11.65 4.21
CA GLU A 300 20.80 12.98 4.03
C GLU A 300 22.00 12.99 3.06
N SER A 301 22.70 11.87 2.91
CA SER A 301 23.85 11.76 2.00
C SER A 301 23.49 11.52 0.53
N ILE A 302 22.21 11.29 0.22
CA ILE A 302 21.80 10.96 -1.16
C ILE A 302 21.77 12.21 -2.03
N PRO A 303 22.55 12.24 -3.15
CA PRO A 303 22.63 13.42 -4.01
C PRO A 303 21.45 13.48 -5.00
N TRP A 304 20.29 13.95 -4.53
CA TRP A 304 19.10 14.06 -5.36
C TRP A 304 19.29 15.04 -6.54
N PRO A 305 18.77 14.75 -7.74
CA PRO A 305 18.95 15.61 -8.92
C PRO A 305 18.27 16.99 -8.83
N ASP A 306 17.23 17.08 -8.04
CA ASP A 306 16.42 18.32 -7.84
C ASP A 306 16.89 19.16 -6.66
N GLY A 307 17.98 18.75 -5.99
CA GLY A 307 18.41 19.34 -4.72
C GLY A 307 17.53 18.87 -3.55
N ASP A 308 17.81 19.40 -2.36
CA ASP A 308 17.06 19.12 -1.13
C ASP A 308 15.78 19.93 -1.04
#